data_6fe30d325cb883b5cd0b054e0e14721d
#
_entry.id   6fe30d325cb883b5cd0b054e0e14721d
#
_cell.length_a   1.000
_cell.length_b   1.000
_cell.length_c   1.000
_cell.angle_alpha   90.00
_cell.angle_beta   90.00
_cell.angle_gamma   90.00
#
_symmetry.space_group_name_H-M   'P 1'
#
loop_
_entity.id
_entity.type
_entity.pdbx_description
1 polymer ?
#
loop_
_entity_poly.entity_id
_entity_poly.type
_entity_poly.pdbx_seq_one_letter_code
_entity_poly.pdbx_strand_id
1 'polypeptide(L)'
;MLDQLRQTGFDILTRNHAEAILAHDFPGDLNLLCKVIAEFRISLEEVIRGGGGEAGLTQRLRHELSDLNWRKHNFSVETVVDGRARAGISHEVDHVKFAEAGALALEIEWNNKDPFFDRDLENFQRLHALSAISVGIIVTRGASMQDAFLDRITDWMRGQGLSSEDELDRLGIGTRTAAQRKAVADQVARGMPFADAFARKFVADKFGQATTHWSKLEDRVQRGVGNPCPLLLIGLPERVLI
;
A
#
# COMPACT_ATOMS: atom_id res chain seq x y z
N MET A 1 -1.99 -6.76 -20.22
CA MET A 1 -1.80 -7.03 -18.78
C MET A 1 -2.28 -5.86 -17.92
N LEU A 2 -1.67 -4.69 -17.99
CA LEU A 2 -2.16 -3.52 -17.23
C LEU A 2 -3.59 -3.11 -17.62
N ASP A 3 -3.96 -3.21 -18.89
CA ASP A 3 -5.34 -2.95 -19.33
C ASP A 3 -6.37 -3.88 -18.69
N GLN A 4 -6.01 -5.12 -18.45
CA GLN A 4 -6.89 -6.05 -17.72
C GLN A 4 -7.10 -5.61 -16.27
N LEU A 5 -6.06 -5.12 -15.59
CA LEU A 5 -6.20 -4.53 -14.26
C LEU A 5 -7.09 -3.28 -14.31
N ARG A 6 -6.87 -2.36 -15.28
CA ARG A 6 -7.72 -1.17 -15.49
C ARG A 6 -9.19 -1.55 -15.67
N GLN A 7 -9.48 -2.53 -16.56
CA GLN A 7 -10.84 -3.02 -16.83
C GLN A 7 -11.50 -3.65 -15.61
N THR A 8 -10.73 -4.15 -14.68
CA THR A 8 -11.22 -4.75 -13.44
C THR A 8 -11.19 -3.78 -12.24
N GLY A 9 -11.07 -2.49 -12.49
CA GLY A 9 -11.27 -1.41 -11.52
C GLY A 9 -10.04 -1.03 -10.70
N PHE A 10 -8.84 -1.55 -11.02
CA PHE A 10 -7.61 -1.06 -10.40
C PHE A 10 -7.27 0.33 -10.94
N ASP A 11 -6.84 1.21 -10.05
CA ASP A 11 -6.23 2.46 -10.47
C ASP A 11 -4.81 2.16 -10.96
N ILE A 12 -4.51 2.47 -12.21
CA ILE A 12 -3.21 2.24 -12.83
C ILE A 12 -2.70 3.53 -13.45
N LEU A 13 -1.57 4.01 -12.97
CA LEU A 13 -0.87 5.15 -13.53
C LEU A 13 0.57 4.76 -13.85
N THR A 14 1.04 5.13 -15.05
CA THR A 14 2.43 4.95 -15.46
C THR A 14 3.07 6.29 -15.79
N ARG A 15 4.36 6.44 -15.50
CA ARG A 15 5.16 7.63 -15.81
C ARG A 15 6.48 7.22 -16.47
N ASN A 16 7.04 8.17 -17.24
CA ASN A 16 8.39 8.07 -17.77
C ASN A 16 8.63 6.75 -18.55
N HIS A 17 7.68 6.36 -19.39
CA HIS A 17 7.72 5.15 -20.22
C HIS A 17 7.72 3.81 -19.46
N ALA A 18 7.38 3.77 -18.17
CA ALA A 18 7.40 2.54 -17.38
C ALA A 18 6.61 1.39 -18.01
N GLU A 19 5.44 1.66 -18.63
CA GLU A 19 4.64 0.62 -19.27
C GLU A 19 5.37 -0.02 -20.45
N ALA A 20 6.07 0.77 -21.26
CA ALA A 20 6.87 0.27 -22.38
C ALA A 20 8.06 -0.56 -21.88
N ILE A 21 8.81 -0.06 -20.90
CA ILE A 21 9.94 -0.77 -20.29
C ILE A 21 9.48 -2.10 -19.72
N LEU A 22 8.42 -2.10 -18.91
CA LEU A 22 7.88 -3.33 -18.30
C LEU A 22 7.39 -4.34 -19.34
N ALA A 23 6.73 -3.86 -20.40
CA ALA A 23 6.20 -4.73 -21.43
C ALA A 23 7.28 -5.36 -22.33
N HIS A 24 8.39 -4.66 -22.58
CA HIS A 24 9.44 -5.12 -23.47
C HIS A 24 10.60 -5.79 -22.74
N ASP A 25 11.04 -5.22 -21.63
CA ASP A 25 12.24 -5.69 -20.92
C ASP A 25 11.91 -6.67 -19.79
N PHE A 26 10.70 -6.60 -19.22
CA PHE A 26 10.25 -7.42 -18.08
C PHE A 26 8.87 -8.09 -18.31
N PRO A 27 8.56 -8.65 -19.50
CA PRO A 27 7.19 -9.12 -19.80
C PRO A 27 6.74 -10.26 -18.88
N GLY A 28 7.65 -11.14 -18.49
CA GLY A 28 7.38 -12.26 -17.58
C GLY A 28 7.09 -11.77 -16.16
N ASP A 29 7.92 -10.86 -15.64
CA ASP A 29 7.75 -10.31 -14.29
C ASP A 29 6.50 -9.45 -14.18
N LEU A 30 6.19 -8.64 -15.19
CA LEU A 30 4.96 -7.88 -15.26
C LEU A 30 3.72 -8.79 -15.24
N ASN A 31 3.75 -9.89 -16.01
CA ASN A 31 2.63 -10.83 -16.06
C ASN A 31 2.38 -11.48 -14.69
N LEU A 32 3.44 -11.95 -14.04
CA LEU A 32 3.37 -12.58 -12.71
C LEU A 32 2.89 -11.58 -11.65
N LEU A 33 3.42 -10.36 -11.65
CA LEU A 33 2.98 -9.30 -10.75
C LEU A 33 1.48 -8.98 -10.95
N CYS A 34 1.05 -8.77 -12.20
CA CYS A 34 -0.35 -8.51 -12.51
C CYS A 34 -1.27 -9.64 -12.05
N LYS A 35 -0.84 -10.90 -12.18
CA LYS A 35 -1.61 -12.07 -11.71
C LYS A 35 -1.76 -12.06 -10.19
N VAL A 36 -0.67 -11.90 -9.44
CA VAL A 36 -0.71 -11.82 -7.97
C VAL A 36 -1.65 -10.69 -7.52
N ILE A 37 -1.50 -9.50 -8.08
CA ILE A 37 -2.34 -8.34 -7.74
C ILE A 37 -3.82 -8.57 -8.10
N ALA A 38 -4.12 -9.17 -9.24
CA ALA A 38 -5.50 -9.45 -9.67
C ALA A 38 -6.20 -10.49 -8.78
N GLU A 39 -5.45 -11.47 -8.27
CA GLU A 39 -5.94 -12.55 -7.42
C GLU A 39 -5.95 -12.21 -5.93
N PHE A 40 -5.24 -11.15 -5.53
CA PHE A 40 -5.14 -10.74 -4.13
C PHE A 40 -6.51 -10.35 -3.55
N ARG A 41 -6.80 -10.85 -2.33
CA ARG A 41 -8.04 -10.56 -1.60
C ARG A 41 -7.72 -10.19 -0.16
N ILE A 42 -8.52 -9.30 0.39
CA ILE A 42 -8.38 -8.77 1.75
C ILE A 42 -9.69 -8.98 2.48
N SER A 43 -9.69 -9.74 3.57
CA SER A 43 -10.88 -9.88 4.38
C SER A 43 -11.10 -8.64 5.25
N LEU A 44 -12.36 -8.21 5.41
CA LEU A 44 -12.69 -7.09 6.29
C LEU A 44 -12.34 -7.40 7.75
N GLU A 45 -12.43 -8.65 8.16
CA GLU A 45 -11.98 -9.08 9.49
C GLU A 45 -10.49 -8.82 9.71
N GLU A 46 -9.64 -9.15 8.72
CA GLU A 46 -8.20 -8.88 8.77
C GLU A 46 -7.89 -7.38 8.86
N VAL A 47 -8.65 -6.56 8.10
CA VAL A 47 -8.54 -5.09 8.15
C VAL A 47 -8.88 -4.55 9.53
N ILE A 48 -9.97 -5.03 10.14
CA ILE A 48 -10.50 -4.53 11.41
C ILE A 48 -9.67 -5.05 12.60
N ARG A 49 -9.24 -6.31 12.57
CA ARG A 49 -8.40 -6.89 13.63
C ARG A 49 -7.11 -6.13 13.83
N GLY A 50 -6.49 -5.61 12.80
CA GLY A 50 -5.27 -4.81 12.77
C GLY A 50 -4.39 -4.93 14.00
N GLY A 51 -3.12 -5.23 13.85
CA GLY A 51 -2.15 -5.32 14.94
C GLY A 51 -1.18 -4.14 14.93
N GLY A 52 -0.37 -4.00 15.99
CA GLY A 52 0.83 -3.19 15.93
C GLY A 52 1.87 -3.86 15.00
N GLY A 53 2.54 -3.07 14.18
CA GLY A 53 3.49 -3.55 13.19
C GLY A 53 2.91 -3.66 11.78
N GLU A 54 3.57 -4.43 10.92
CA GLU A 54 3.14 -4.65 9.54
C GLU A 54 1.80 -5.39 9.50
N ALA A 55 0.84 -4.87 8.71
CA ALA A 55 -0.48 -5.47 8.58
C ALA A 55 -0.39 -6.90 7.99
N GLY A 56 -1.25 -7.82 8.47
CA GLY A 56 -1.25 -9.20 7.99
C GLY A 56 -1.41 -9.33 6.47
N LEU A 57 -2.25 -8.48 5.89
CA LEU A 57 -2.42 -8.41 4.45
C LEU A 57 -1.14 -8.01 3.69
N THR A 58 -0.35 -7.07 4.24
CA THR A 58 0.94 -6.68 3.65
C THR A 58 1.93 -7.84 3.72
N GLN A 59 1.95 -8.58 4.84
CA GLN A 59 2.77 -9.78 4.99
C GLN A 59 2.38 -10.87 3.97
N ARG A 60 1.07 -11.09 3.72
CA ARG A 60 0.62 -12.07 2.70
C ARG A 60 1.08 -11.67 1.31
N LEU A 61 0.83 -10.42 0.90
CA LEU A 61 1.28 -9.94 -0.40
C LEU A 61 2.81 -10.04 -0.55
N ARG A 62 3.56 -9.71 0.52
CA ARG A 62 5.01 -9.89 0.56
C ARG A 62 5.42 -11.37 0.38
N HIS A 63 4.71 -12.33 0.99
CA HIS A 63 4.99 -13.74 0.79
C HIS A 63 4.74 -14.17 -0.66
N GLU A 64 3.62 -13.79 -1.27
CA GLU A 64 3.32 -14.08 -2.67
C GLU A 64 4.38 -13.48 -3.62
N LEU A 65 4.83 -12.26 -3.36
CA LEU A 65 5.93 -11.64 -4.10
C LEU A 65 7.25 -12.37 -3.85
N SER A 66 7.51 -12.82 -2.61
CA SER A 66 8.71 -13.58 -2.27
C SER A 66 8.80 -14.91 -3.03
N ASP A 67 7.67 -15.60 -3.24
CA ASP A 67 7.62 -16.83 -4.04
C ASP A 67 7.98 -16.58 -5.52
N LEU A 68 7.82 -15.35 -5.98
CA LEU A 68 8.25 -14.88 -7.30
C LEU A 68 9.66 -14.27 -7.32
N ASN A 69 10.45 -14.52 -6.28
CA ASN A 69 11.81 -13.99 -6.11
C ASN A 69 11.92 -12.46 -5.97
N TRP A 70 10.89 -11.80 -5.49
CA TRP A 70 11.04 -10.45 -4.96
C TRP A 70 11.61 -10.53 -3.54
N ARG A 71 12.67 -9.76 -3.25
CA ARG A 71 13.38 -9.83 -1.98
C ARG A 71 13.66 -8.43 -1.45
N LYS A 72 13.62 -8.29 -0.14
CA LYS A 72 14.14 -7.11 0.53
C LYS A 72 15.61 -6.93 0.17
N HIS A 73 15.98 -5.71 -0.21
CA HIS A 73 17.34 -5.38 -0.59
C HIS A 73 17.76 -4.02 -0.07
N ASN A 74 18.95 -3.96 0.50
CA ASN A 74 19.56 -2.71 0.94
C ASN A 74 20.60 -2.28 -0.08
N PHE A 75 20.29 -1.24 -0.85
CA PHE A 75 21.23 -0.62 -1.77
C PHE A 75 22.22 0.24 -0.97
N SER A 76 23.49 -0.06 -1.06
CA SER A 76 24.56 0.76 -0.48
C SER A 76 25.19 1.60 -1.58
N VAL A 77 25.10 2.92 -1.44
CA VAL A 77 25.67 3.89 -2.37
C VAL A 77 26.85 4.58 -1.69
N GLU A 78 28.02 4.45 -2.25
CA GLU A 78 29.24 5.12 -1.77
C GLU A 78 29.69 6.16 -2.80
N THR A 79 29.92 7.39 -2.35
CA THR A 79 30.50 8.44 -3.18
C THR A 79 31.99 8.51 -2.90
N VAL A 80 32.81 8.38 -3.94
CA VAL A 80 34.25 8.51 -3.86
C VAL A 80 34.66 9.81 -4.54
N VAL A 81 35.39 10.69 -3.82
CA VAL A 81 35.93 11.93 -4.36
C VAL A 81 37.45 11.92 -4.16
N ASP A 82 38.21 12.05 -5.24
CA ASP A 82 39.67 12.00 -5.26
C ASP A 82 40.24 10.76 -4.55
N GLY A 83 39.60 9.59 -4.78
CA GLY A 83 39.99 8.31 -4.18
C GLY A 83 39.64 8.16 -2.69
N ARG A 84 38.90 9.10 -2.10
CA ARG A 84 38.48 9.06 -0.71
C ARG A 84 36.96 8.81 -0.61
N ALA A 85 36.58 7.76 0.09
CA ALA A 85 35.20 7.51 0.41
C ALA A 85 34.60 8.67 1.21
N ARG A 86 33.44 9.14 0.79
CA ARG A 86 32.61 10.11 1.49
C ARG A 86 31.43 9.37 2.13
N ALA A 87 30.53 10.08 2.80
CA ALA A 87 29.36 9.49 3.41
C ALA A 87 28.57 8.63 2.42
N GLY A 88 28.38 7.37 2.74
CA GLY A 88 27.49 6.46 2.02
C GLY A 88 26.04 6.71 2.43
N ILE A 89 25.13 6.51 1.50
CA ILE A 89 23.70 6.48 1.77
C ILE A 89 23.22 5.06 1.49
N SER A 90 22.52 4.44 2.44
CA SER A 90 21.86 3.17 2.19
C SER A 90 20.35 3.37 2.00
N HIS A 91 19.79 2.67 1.02
CA HIS A 91 18.37 2.67 0.73
C HIS A 91 17.85 1.25 0.80
N GLU A 92 17.03 0.96 1.80
CA GLU A 92 16.32 -0.31 1.90
C GLU A 92 15.03 -0.21 1.07
N VAL A 93 14.82 -1.20 0.19
CA VAL A 93 13.59 -1.39 -0.58
C VAL A 93 13.00 -2.74 -0.18
N ASP A 94 11.72 -2.76 0.15
CA ASP A 94 11.08 -3.96 0.70
C ASP A 94 10.99 -5.10 -0.32
N HIS A 95 10.87 -4.79 -1.61
CA HIS A 95 10.74 -5.79 -2.66
C HIS A 95 11.55 -5.38 -3.88
N VAL A 96 12.64 -6.09 -4.15
CA VAL A 96 13.45 -5.92 -5.36
C VAL A 96 13.46 -7.22 -6.15
N LYS A 97 13.24 -7.12 -7.44
CA LYS A 97 13.37 -8.21 -8.40
C LYS A 97 14.54 -7.91 -9.33
N PHE A 98 15.59 -8.70 -9.23
CA PHE A 98 16.70 -8.67 -10.19
C PHE A 98 16.39 -9.59 -11.37
N ALA A 99 16.50 -9.07 -12.58
CA ALA A 99 16.33 -9.76 -13.85
C ALA A 99 17.52 -9.45 -14.77
N GLU A 100 17.61 -10.14 -15.90
CA GLU A 100 18.69 -9.92 -16.88
C GLU A 100 18.70 -8.49 -17.43
N ALA A 101 17.50 -7.91 -17.66
CA ALA A 101 17.35 -6.56 -18.19
C ALA A 101 17.55 -5.44 -17.15
N GLY A 102 17.70 -5.78 -15.86
CA GLY A 102 17.86 -4.80 -14.80
C GLY A 102 17.12 -5.18 -13.52
N ALA A 103 16.76 -4.19 -12.71
CA ALA A 103 16.07 -4.42 -11.45
C ALA A 103 14.75 -3.63 -11.36
N LEU A 104 13.73 -4.27 -10.80
CA LEU A 104 12.45 -3.67 -10.45
C LEU A 104 12.40 -3.49 -8.93
N ALA A 105 11.99 -2.31 -8.47
CA ALA A 105 11.80 -2.00 -7.05
C ALA A 105 10.31 -1.78 -6.75
N LEU A 106 9.78 -2.38 -5.68
CA LEU A 106 8.37 -2.28 -5.32
C LEU A 106 8.21 -2.02 -3.82
N GLU A 107 7.32 -1.06 -3.51
CA GLU A 107 6.87 -0.75 -2.15
C GLU A 107 5.36 -0.97 -2.02
N ILE A 108 4.94 -1.46 -0.84
CA ILE A 108 3.54 -1.64 -0.50
C ILE A 108 3.18 -0.64 0.59
N GLU A 109 2.43 0.39 0.22
CA GLU A 109 2.01 1.43 1.12
C GLU A 109 0.53 1.29 1.48
N TRP A 110 0.24 0.64 2.64
CA TRP A 110 -1.13 0.30 3.02
C TRP A 110 -1.83 1.39 3.84
N ASN A 111 -1.32 1.71 5.03
CA ASN A 111 -1.91 2.70 5.93
C ASN A 111 -0.86 3.50 6.72
N ASN A 112 0.29 3.65 6.13
CA ASN A 112 1.36 4.50 6.65
C ASN A 112 0.94 5.97 6.59
N LYS A 113 1.72 6.84 7.22
CA LYS A 113 1.54 8.29 7.05
C LYS A 113 1.88 8.67 5.61
N ASP A 114 1.12 9.58 5.01
CA ASP A 114 1.24 9.95 3.61
C ASP A 114 2.64 10.45 3.16
N PRO A 115 3.53 11.07 4.03
CA PRO A 115 4.90 11.39 3.62
C PRO A 115 5.79 10.19 3.29
N PHE A 116 5.38 8.96 3.57
CA PHE A 116 6.12 7.77 3.13
C PHE A 116 6.19 7.69 1.61
N PHE A 117 5.17 8.13 0.89
CA PHE A 117 5.24 8.23 -0.56
C PHE A 117 6.37 9.15 -1.06
N ASP A 118 6.62 10.26 -0.36
CA ASP A 118 7.71 11.17 -0.74
C ASP A 118 9.07 10.45 -0.58
N ARG A 119 9.25 9.73 0.54
CA ARG A 119 10.46 8.93 0.81
C ARG A 119 10.70 7.88 -0.28
N ASP A 120 9.67 7.11 -0.64
CA ASP A 120 9.80 6.00 -1.57
C ASP A 120 10.03 6.50 -3.00
N LEU A 121 9.29 7.52 -3.42
CA LEU A 121 9.46 8.14 -4.73
C LEU A 121 10.85 8.79 -4.88
N GLU A 122 11.37 9.46 -3.83
CA GLU A 122 12.74 10.01 -3.82
C GLU A 122 13.79 8.91 -3.85
N ASN A 123 13.58 7.79 -3.13
CA ASN A 123 14.49 6.64 -3.17
C ASN A 123 14.52 6.04 -4.57
N PHE A 124 13.37 5.83 -5.22
CA PHE A 124 13.31 5.34 -6.60
C PHE A 124 14.02 6.29 -7.56
N GLN A 125 13.80 7.60 -7.43
CA GLN A 125 14.50 8.60 -8.24
C GLN A 125 16.02 8.48 -8.11
N ARG A 126 16.55 8.39 -6.89
CA ARG A 126 17.98 8.29 -6.61
C ARG A 126 18.57 6.98 -7.14
N LEU A 127 17.92 5.86 -6.88
CA LEU A 127 18.37 4.54 -7.34
C LEU A 127 18.35 4.45 -8.87
N HIS A 128 17.32 5.00 -9.51
CA HIS A 128 17.23 5.04 -10.97
C HIS A 128 18.34 5.93 -11.59
N ALA A 129 18.61 7.09 -11.00
CA ALA A 129 19.71 7.97 -11.46
C ALA A 129 21.09 7.30 -11.38
N LEU A 130 21.24 6.28 -10.54
CA LEU A 130 22.45 5.47 -10.40
C LEU A 130 22.39 4.18 -11.24
N SER A 131 21.35 3.99 -12.05
CA SER A 131 21.09 2.76 -12.81
C SER A 131 21.00 1.50 -11.92
N ALA A 132 20.68 1.66 -10.64
CA ALA A 132 20.48 0.56 -9.71
C ALA A 132 19.10 -0.09 -9.86
N ILE A 133 18.11 0.66 -10.34
CA ILE A 133 16.78 0.14 -10.70
C ILE A 133 16.33 0.67 -12.06
N SER A 134 15.53 -0.11 -12.75
CA SER A 134 14.91 0.26 -14.04
C SER A 134 13.54 0.89 -13.87
N VAL A 135 12.72 0.37 -12.95
CA VAL A 135 11.34 0.82 -12.69
C VAL A 135 11.06 0.78 -11.20
N GLY A 136 10.43 1.83 -10.68
CA GLY A 136 9.82 1.87 -9.35
C GLY A 136 8.33 1.54 -9.41
N ILE A 137 7.84 0.75 -8.48
CA ILE A 137 6.46 0.29 -8.41
C ILE A 137 5.91 0.59 -7.01
N ILE A 138 4.72 1.20 -6.91
CA ILE A 138 4.02 1.39 -5.64
C ILE A 138 2.65 0.74 -5.72
N VAL A 139 2.34 -0.11 -4.74
CA VAL A 139 1.01 -0.70 -4.53
C VAL A 139 0.38 -0.05 -3.30
N THR A 140 -0.83 0.50 -3.45
CA THR A 140 -1.54 1.17 -2.35
C THR A 140 -3.04 0.95 -2.46
N ARG A 141 -3.81 1.50 -1.51
CA ARG A 141 -5.28 1.53 -1.58
C ARG A 141 -5.73 2.43 -2.72
N GLY A 142 -6.56 1.89 -3.61
CA GLY A 142 -7.17 2.64 -4.70
C GLY A 142 -8.27 3.60 -4.25
N ALA A 143 -8.73 4.45 -5.15
CA ALA A 143 -9.77 5.42 -4.88
C ALA A 143 -11.07 4.76 -4.44
N SER A 144 -11.56 3.76 -5.19
CA SER A 144 -12.80 3.05 -4.88
C SER A 144 -12.75 2.30 -3.54
N MET A 145 -11.59 1.71 -3.18
CA MET A 145 -11.41 1.07 -1.87
C MET A 145 -11.45 2.10 -0.75
N GLN A 146 -10.77 3.22 -0.92
CA GLN A 146 -10.75 4.30 0.08
C GLN A 146 -12.15 4.84 0.36
N ASP A 147 -12.94 5.04 -0.66
CA ASP A 147 -14.31 5.55 -0.56
C ASP A 147 -15.27 4.52 0.06
N ALA A 148 -15.06 3.24 -0.23
CA ALA A 148 -15.93 2.16 0.25
C ALA A 148 -15.71 1.74 1.71
N PHE A 149 -14.56 2.06 2.32
CA PHE A 149 -14.21 1.51 3.65
C PHE A 149 -15.28 1.75 4.71
N LEU A 150 -15.86 2.94 4.77
CA LEU A 150 -16.85 3.24 5.81
C LEU A 150 -18.08 2.33 5.69
N ASP A 151 -18.62 2.21 4.50
CA ASP A 151 -19.82 1.41 4.25
C ASP A 151 -19.52 -0.08 4.41
N ARG A 152 -18.43 -0.56 3.82
CA ARG A 152 -18.02 -1.97 3.90
C ARG A 152 -17.79 -2.43 5.34
N ILE A 153 -17.11 -1.61 6.17
CA ILE A 153 -16.87 -1.94 7.58
C ILE A 153 -18.18 -1.87 8.38
N THR A 154 -19.02 -0.88 8.11
CA THR A 154 -20.34 -0.76 8.77
C THR A 154 -21.20 -1.99 8.47
N ASP A 155 -21.30 -2.40 7.20
CA ASP A 155 -22.10 -3.55 6.77
C ASP A 155 -21.54 -4.86 7.32
N TRP A 156 -20.22 -5.03 7.36
CA TRP A 156 -19.60 -6.18 7.98
C TRP A 156 -19.93 -6.26 9.48
N MET A 157 -19.81 -5.15 10.21
CA MET A 157 -20.16 -5.07 11.64
C MET A 157 -21.61 -5.46 11.90
N ARG A 158 -22.53 -4.96 11.07
CA ARG A 158 -23.97 -5.27 11.15
C ARG A 158 -24.22 -6.73 10.80
N GLY A 159 -23.56 -7.25 9.77
CA GLY A 159 -23.67 -8.65 9.34
C GLY A 159 -23.20 -9.65 10.42
N GLN A 160 -22.19 -9.25 11.23
CA GLN A 160 -21.73 -10.01 12.39
C GLN A 160 -22.61 -9.81 13.66
N GLY A 161 -23.62 -8.94 13.61
CA GLY A 161 -24.47 -8.61 14.75
C GLY A 161 -23.75 -7.88 15.89
N LEU A 162 -22.66 -7.16 15.59
CA LEU A 162 -21.82 -6.50 16.58
C LEU A 162 -22.47 -5.19 17.06
N SER A 163 -22.78 -5.11 18.33
CA SER A 163 -23.52 -4.02 18.95
C SER A 163 -22.81 -3.40 20.17
N SER A 164 -21.64 -3.95 20.56
CA SER A 164 -20.91 -3.50 21.75
C SER A 164 -19.39 -3.73 21.65
N GLU A 165 -18.64 -3.03 22.49
CA GLU A 165 -17.19 -3.20 22.65
C GLU A 165 -16.82 -4.62 23.11
N ASP A 166 -17.64 -5.21 24.01
CA ASP A 166 -17.40 -6.56 24.55
C ASP A 166 -17.50 -7.65 23.47
N GLU A 167 -18.36 -7.44 22.48
CA GLU A 167 -18.48 -8.36 21.33
C GLU A 167 -17.25 -8.28 20.43
N LEU A 168 -16.72 -7.08 20.20
CA LEU A 168 -15.45 -6.90 19.49
C LEU A 168 -14.29 -7.57 20.23
N ASP A 169 -14.23 -7.43 21.56
CA ASP A 169 -13.18 -8.03 22.37
C ASP A 169 -13.23 -9.56 22.31
N ARG A 170 -14.43 -10.16 22.30
CA ARG A 170 -14.62 -11.62 22.12
C ARG A 170 -14.15 -12.12 20.75
N LEU A 171 -14.22 -11.30 19.73
CA LEU A 171 -13.65 -11.61 18.41
C LEU A 171 -12.13 -11.38 18.31
N GLY A 172 -11.48 -10.98 19.41
CA GLY A 172 -10.05 -10.67 19.43
C GLY A 172 -9.69 -9.33 18.77
N ILE A 173 -10.67 -8.43 18.60
CA ILE A 173 -10.47 -7.08 18.09
C ILE A 173 -10.20 -6.15 19.27
N GLY A 174 -9.12 -6.42 20.01
CA GLY A 174 -8.87 -5.81 21.32
C GLY A 174 -7.99 -4.55 21.33
N THR A 175 -7.44 -4.12 20.22
CA THR A 175 -6.36 -3.10 20.16
C THR A 175 -6.82 -1.64 20.25
N ARG A 176 -8.01 -1.36 20.77
CA ARG A 176 -8.53 0.02 20.89
C ARG A 176 -8.09 0.69 22.19
N THR A 177 -7.65 1.94 22.10
CA THR A 177 -7.31 2.76 23.26
C THR A 177 -8.58 3.18 24.03
N ALA A 178 -8.42 3.54 25.33
CA ALA A 178 -9.52 4.08 26.11
C ALA A 178 -10.17 5.34 25.47
N ALA A 179 -9.37 6.19 24.83
CA ALA A 179 -9.86 7.37 24.10
C ALA A 179 -10.72 6.99 22.89
N GLN A 180 -10.33 5.95 22.14
CA GLN A 180 -11.12 5.45 21.00
C GLN A 180 -12.45 4.85 21.47
N ARG A 181 -12.44 4.00 22.50
CA ARG A 181 -13.67 3.41 23.10
C ARG A 181 -14.60 4.51 23.60
N LYS A 182 -14.05 5.52 24.30
CA LYS A 182 -14.84 6.68 24.75
C LYS A 182 -15.48 7.43 23.61
N ALA A 183 -14.73 7.71 22.52
CA ALA A 183 -15.25 8.41 21.36
C ALA A 183 -16.42 7.66 20.69
N VAL A 184 -16.34 6.32 20.59
CA VAL A 184 -17.45 5.47 20.12
C VAL A 184 -18.64 5.54 21.08
N ALA A 185 -18.42 5.37 22.38
CA ALA A 185 -19.47 5.43 23.40
C ALA A 185 -20.21 6.80 23.40
N ASP A 186 -19.48 7.89 23.24
CA ASP A 186 -20.07 9.25 23.14
C ASP A 186 -20.99 9.41 21.92
N GLN A 187 -20.68 8.77 20.79
CA GLN A 187 -21.54 8.76 19.60
C GLN A 187 -22.78 7.88 19.81
N VAL A 188 -22.61 6.69 20.42
CA VAL A 188 -23.71 5.80 20.75
C VAL A 188 -24.70 6.48 21.73
N ALA A 189 -24.20 7.19 22.74
CA ALA A 189 -25.01 7.95 23.68
C ALA A 189 -25.84 9.08 23.01
N ARG A 190 -25.41 9.53 21.81
CA ARG A 190 -26.14 10.50 20.98
C ARG A 190 -27.13 9.83 20.01
N GLY A 191 -27.32 8.52 20.10
CA GLY A 191 -28.27 7.77 19.30
C GLY A 191 -27.72 7.14 18.01
N MET A 192 -26.39 7.20 17.79
CA MET A 192 -25.79 6.52 16.64
C MET A 192 -25.70 5.01 16.92
N PRO A 193 -26.06 4.10 15.97
CA PRO A 193 -25.82 2.68 16.13
C PRO A 193 -24.34 2.39 16.36
N PHE A 194 -24.03 1.38 17.19
CA PHE A 194 -22.65 1.03 17.56
C PHE A 194 -21.77 0.76 16.33
N ALA A 195 -22.27 -0.04 15.35
CA ALA A 195 -21.54 -0.35 14.14
C ALA A 195 -21.11 0.90 13.36
N ASP A 196 -22.01 1.89 13.24
CA ASP A 196 -21.73 3.15 12.55
C ASP A 196 -20.72 4.00 13.32
N ALA A 197 -20.88 4.10 14.64
CA ALA A 197 -19.96 4.85 15.51
C ALA A 197 -18.56 4.26 15.46
N PHE A 198 -18.45 2.93 15.56
CA PHE A 198 -17.18 2.23 15.47
C PHE A 198 -16.54 2.40 14.09
N ALA A 199 -17.26 2.13 13.00
CA ALA A 199 -16.73 2.21 11.64
C ALA A 199 -16.21 3.61 11.34
N ARG A 200 -16.95 4.68 11.69
CA ARG A 200 -16.51 6.07 11.53
C ARG A 200 -15.21 6.36 12.27
N LYS A 201 -15.13 5.94 13.54
CA LYS A 201 -13.93 6.17 14.36
C LYS A 201 -12.75 5.38 13.83
N PHE A 202 -12.96 4.11 13.49
CA PHE A 202 -11.93 3.22 12.97
C PHE A 202 -11.35 3.72 11.63
N VAL A 203 -12.21 4.06 10.68
CA VAL A 203 -11.78 4.58 9.36
C VAL A 203 -11.04 5.91 9.51
N ALA A 204 -11.54 6.83 10.34
CA ALA A 204 -10.87 8.10 10.58
C ALA A 204 -9.46 7.94 11.16
N ASP A 205 -9.28 6.96 12.07
CA ASP A 205 -8.00 6.73 12.75
C ASP A 205 -7.00 5.95 11.88
N LYS A 206 -7.47 4.94 11.12
CA LYS A 206 -6.60 4.01 10.41
C LYS A 206 -6.45 4.30 8.92
N PHE A 207 -7.48 4.88 8.32
CA PHE A 207 -7.57 5.12 6.88
C PHE A 207 -7.98 6.55 6.54
N GLY A 208 -7.73 7.48 7.48
CA GLY A 208 -8.02 8.90 7.29
C GLY A 208 -7.11 9.58 6.25
N GLN A 209 -7.42 10.84 5.95
CA GLN A 209 -6.77 11.64 4.91
C GLN A 209 -5.24 11.85 5.10
N ALA A 210 -4.70 11.60 6.28
CA ALA A 210 -3.25 11.71 6.56
C ALA A 210 -2.50 10.38 6.33
N THR A 211 -3.16 9.38 5.75
CA THR A 211 -2.55 8.07 5.46
C THR A 211 -2.34 7.87 3.97
N THR A 212 -1.49 6.88 3.63
CA THR A 212 -1.21 6.50 2.23
C THR A 212 -2.47 5.97 1.54
N HIS A 213 -2.86 6.59 0.43
CA HIS A 213 -3.91 6.14 -0.50
C HIS A 213 -3.75 6.81 -1.86
N TRP A 214 -4.51 6.33 -2.87
CA TRP A 214 -4.35 6.69 -4.27
C TRP A 214 -4.24 8.19 -4.55
N SER A 215 -5.19 9.00 -4.08
CA SER A 215 -5.19 10.43 -4.41
C SER A 215 -3.96 11.17 -3.86
N LYS A 216 -3.40 10.72 -2.73
CA LYS A 216 -2.17 11.28 -2.17
C LYS A 216 -0.95 10.91 -3.00
N LEU A 217 -0.89 9.69 -3.51
CA LEU A 217 0.18 9.23 -4.39
C LEU A 217 0.13 9.94 -5.74
N GLU A 218 -1.06 9.98 -6.35
CA GLU A 218 -1.30 10.63 -7.63
C GLU A 218 -0.91 12.11 -7.60
N ASP A 219 -1.33 12.86 -6.58
CA ASP A 219 -1.00 14.28 -6.39
C ASP A 219 0.54 14.52 -6.34
N ARG A 220 1.30 13.65 -5.67
CA ARG A 220 2.76 13.74 -5.61
C ARG A 220 3.40 13.53 -6.98
N VAL A 221 2.98 12.50 -7.67
CA VAL A 221 3.54 12.16 -8.99
C VAL A 221 3.15 13.20 -10.04
N GLN A 222 1.95 13.79 -9.95
CA GLN A 222 1.55 14.90 -10.80
C GLN A 222 2.42 16.16 -10.58
N ARG A 223 2.88 16.40 -9.35
CA ARG A 223 3.82 17.48 -9.03
C ARG A 223 5.28 17.15 -9.39
N GLY A 224 5.55 15.97 -9.93
CA GLY A 224 6.88 15.56 -10.40
C GLY A 224 7.75 14.85 -9.36
N VAL A 225 7.22 14.50 -8.19
CA VAL A 225 7.98 13.70 -7.22
C VAL A 225 8.27 12.32 -7.83
N GLY A 226 9.52 11.87 -7.71
CA GLY A 226 10.00 10.61 -8.29
C GLY A 226 10.56 10.73 -9.72
N ASN A 227 10.36 11.88 -10.41
CA ASN A 227 10.97 12.07 -11.73
C ASN A 227 12.51 12.10 -11.66
N PRO A 228 13.24 11.54 -12.65
CA PRO A 228 12.76 10.94 -13.91
C PRO A 228 12.58 9.41 -13.84
N CYS A 229 12.50 8.78 -12.66
CA CYS A 229 12.34 7.33 -12.55
C CYS A 229 11.08 6.86 -13.31
N PRO A 230 11.16 5.82 -14.15
CA PRO A 230 9.99 5.13 -14.65
C PRO A 230 9.15 4.56 -13.50
N LEU A 231 7.86 4.88 -13.43
CA LEU A 231 6.99 4.51 -12.32
C LEU A 231 5.74 3.76 -12.80
N LEU A 232 5.41 2.67 -12.11
CA LEU A 232 4.12 2.00 -12.16
C LEU A 232 3.43 2.13 -10.80
N LEU A 233 2.26 2.75 -10.77
CA LEU A 233 1.44 2.90 -9.56
C LEU A 233 0.20 2.05 -9.69
N ILE A 234 -0.13 1.30 -8.64
CA ILE A 234 -1.25 0.37 -8.59
C ILE A 234 -2.11 0.65 -7.36
N GLY A 235 -3.36 1.07 -7.58
CA GLY A 235 -4.36 1.23 -6.54
C GLY A 235 -5.30 0.02 -6.50
N LEU A 236 -5.39 -0.63 -5.33
CA LEU A 236 -6.26 -1.79 -5.11
C LEU A 236 -7.73 -1.34 -5.02
N PRO A 237 -8.65 -1.86 -5.84
CA PRO A 237 -10.05 -1.47 -5.84
C PRO A 237 -10.86 -2.09 -4.70
N GLU A 238 -12.06 -1.55 -4.45
CA GLU A 238 -13.02 -2.05 -3.45
C GLU A 238 -13.27 -3.56 -3.58
N ARG A 239 -13.37 -4.09 -4.80
CA ARG A 239 -13.66 -5.51 -5.04
C ARG A 239 -12.63 -6.49 -4.45
N VAL A 240 -11.45 -5.99 -4.05
CA VAL A 240 -10.43 -6.78 -3.36
C VAL A 240 -10.85 -7.06 -1.91
N LEU A 241 -11.73 -6.24 -1.33
CA LEU A 241 -12.33 -6.45 0.00
C LEU A 241 -13.41 -7.52 -0.05
N ILE A 242 -13.28 -8.58 0.76
CA ILE A 242 -14.21 -9.71 0.89
C ILE A 242 -14.65 -9.90 2.33
#